data_5fc9593797601e4c0bc02c88f6eed45b
#
_entry.id   5fc9593797601e4c0bc02c88f6eed45b
#
_cell.length_a   1.000
_cell.length_b   1.000
_cell.length_c   1.000
_cell.angle_alpha   90.00
_cell.angle_beta   90.00
_cell.angle_gamma   90.00
#
_symmetry.space_group_name_H-M   'P 1'
#
loop_
_entity.id
_entity.type
_entity.pdbx_description
1 polymer ?
#
loop_
_entity_poly.entity_id
_entity_poly.type
_entity_poly.pdbx_seq_one_letter_code
_entity_poly.pdbx_strand_id
1 'polypeptide(L)'
;MKRVRLGLCIGDREYGDRFTGCLMNHYREQLELHIFTDVKALWEERGNLDAIVLGDEVDPVLLEGDSPPVIYLCDGEENLDVLEGKGVFFVDKYQEVNKIVDEILMQIGEEIKYGSCAGNLKKKMQIFGVYALAENEMQLPFAVTLASILSEKERVLLLDLQENSGLTQLLQEHS
;
A
#
# COMPACT_ATOMS: atom_id res chain seq x y z
N MET A 1 -12.88 -10.07 16.47
CA MET A 1 -11.56 -9.61 16.00
C MET A 1 -11.18 -8.39 16.82
N LYS A 2 -9.94 -8.26 17.26
CA LYS A 2 -9.47 -7.03 17.91
C LYS A 2 -9.34 -5.95 16.82
N ARG A 3 -9.94 -4.79 17.01
CA ARG A 3 -9.76 -3.64 16.09
C ARG A 3 -8.41 -3.00 16.36
N VAL A 4 -7.78 -2.49 15.32
CA VAL A 4 -6.56 -1.68 15.44
C VAL A 4 -6.94 -0.29 15.91
N ARG A 5 -6.37 0.14 17.05
CA ARG A 5 -6.59 1.48 17.62
C ARG A 5 -5.64 2.46 16.98
N LEU A 6 -6.18 3.33 16.13
CA LEU A 6 -5.44 4.28 15.34
C LEU A 6 -5.64 5.69 15.85
N GLY A 7 -4.57 6.33 16.32
CA GLY A 7 -4.56 7.74 16.69
C GLY A 7 -4.34 8.63 15.47
N LEU A 8 -5.19 9.62 15.26
CA LEU A 8 -5.11 10.55 14.14
C LEU A 8 -4.92 11.97 14.68
N CYS A 9 -3.88 12.67 14.24
CA CYS A 9 -3.69 14.09 14.48
C CYS A 9 -3.25 14.76 13.18
N ILE A 10 -4.21 15.36 12.46
CA ILE A 10 -4.03 16.00 11.17
C ILE A 10 -4.50 17.44 11.30
N GLY A 11 -3.61 18.41 11.04
CA GLY A 11 -3.88 19.84 11.21
C GLY A 11 -4.74 20.40 10.07
N ASP A 12 -4.54 19.90 8.83
CA ASP A 12 -5.42 20.21 7.71
C ASP A 12 -6.81 19.61 7.96
N ARG A 13 -7.73 20.49 8.38
CA ARG A 13 -9.08 20.08 8.75
C ARG A 13 -9.87 19.49 7.60
N GLU A 14 -9.73 20.03 6.40
CA GLU A 14 -10.49 19.55 5.24
C GLU A 14 -10.03 18.16 4.82
N TYR A 15 -8.72 17.94 4.77
CA TYR A 15 -8.13 16.64 4.50
C TYR A 15 -8.46 15.65 5.62
N GLY A 16 -8.28 16.04 6.87
CA GLY A 16 -8.54 15.21 8.06
C GLY A 16 -9.98 14.72 8.13
N ASP A 17 -10.97 15.61 7.88
CA ASP A 17 -12.39 15.25 7.86
C ASP A 17 -12.71 14.24 6.73
N ARG A 18 -12.16 14.46 5.52
CA ARG A 18 -12.34 13.54 4.39
C ARG A 18 -11.68 12.19 4.63
N PHE A 19 -10.46 12.20 5.10
CA PHE A 19 -9.70 10.98 5.39
C PHE A 19 -10.38 10.15 6.49
N THR A 20 -10.73 10.77 7.60
CA THR A 20 -11.45 10.14 8.70
C THR A 20 -12.81 9.60 8.27
N GLY A 21 -13.57 10.37 7.47
CA GLY A 21 -14.84 9.92 6.91
C GLY A 21 -14.69 8.69 6.03
N CYS A 22 -13.65 8.63 5.21
CA CYS A 22 -13.35 7.47 4.38
C CYS A 22 -13.01 6.24 5.24
N LEU A 23 -12.16 6.40 6.26
CA LEU A 23 -11.80 5.33 7.17
C LEU A 23 -13.01 4.78 7.94
N MET A 24 -13.87 5.67 8.45
CA MET A 24 -15.08 5.27 9.18
C MET A 24 -16.08 4.52 8.29
N ASN A 25 -16.18 4.89 7.02
CA ASN A 25 -17.13 4.25 6.11
C ASN A 25 -16.66 2.90 5.61
N HIS A 26 -15.37 2.72 5.35
CA HIS A 26 -14.84 1.53 4.67
C HIS A 26 -14.09 0.57 5.61
N TYR A 27 -13.55 1.04 6.74
CA TYR A 27 -12.67 0.27 7.61
C TYR A 27 -13.15 0.16 9.06
N ARG A 28 -14.41 0.50 9.33
CA ARG A 28 -15.02 0.50 10.67
C ARG A 28 -14.90 -0.82 11.44
N GLU A 29 -14.87 -1.93 10.73
CA GLU A 29 -14.75 -3.25 11.36
C GLU A 29 -13.31 -3.59 11.77
N GLN A 30 -12.34 -2.95 11.14
CA GLN A 30 -10.91 -3.21 11.31
C GLN A 30 -10.23 -2.16 12.19
N LEU A 31 -10.66 -0.89 12.07
CA LEU A 31 -10.06 0.24 12.74
C LEU A 31 -10.98 0.82 13.82
N GLU A 32 -10.38 1.20 14.94
CA GLU A 32 -10.96 2.03 15.98
C GLU A 32 -10.21 3.36 15.97
N LEU A 33 -10.89 4.44 15.57
CA LEU A 33 -10.27 5.74 15.34
C LEU A 33 -10.36 6.62 16.58
N HIS A 34 -9.21 7.13 17.01
CA HIS A 34 -9.06 8.13 18.05
C HIS A 34 -8.55 9.43 17.42
N ILE A 35 -9.39 10.47 17.38
CA ILE A 35 -9.09 11.72 16.69
C ILE A 35 -8.63 12.74 17.71
N PHE A 36 -7.46 13.33 17.47
CA PHE A 36 -6.84 14.33 18.32
C PHE A 36 -6.66 15.64 17.54
N THR A 37 -6.93 16.75 18.19
CA THR A 37 -6.67 18.10 17.67
C THR A 37 -5.36 18.68 18.17
N ASP A 38 -4.72 18.02 19.13
CA ASP A 38 -3.45 18.42 19.73
C ASP A 38 -2.54 17.20 19.87
N VAL A 39 -1.30 17.36 19.41
CA VAL A 39 -0.26 16.33 19.47
C VAL A 39 0.08 15.93 20.91
N LYS A 40 0.00 16.87 21.87
CA LYS A 40 0.27 16.57 23.29
C LYS A 40 -0.74 15.58 23.85
N ALA A 41 -2.04 15.83 23.59
CA ALA A 41 -3.10 14.92 24.00
C ALA A 41 -2.94 13.52 23.39
N LEU A 42 -2.60 13.45 22.10
CA LEU A 42 -2.30 12.19 21.42
C LEU A 42 -1.10 11.48 22.08
N TRP A 43 -0.05 12.24 22.41
CA TRP A 43 1.18 11.69 22.99
C TRP A 43 0.96 11.15 24.41
N GLU A 44 0.08 11.74 25.19
CA GLU A 44 -0.33 11.24 26.50
C GLU A 44 -1.08 9.89 26.40
N GLU A 45 -1.86 9.71 25.33
CA GLU A 45 -2.63 8.49 25.09
C GLU A 45 -1.92 7.44 24.23
N ARG A 46 -0.69 7.69 23.77
CA ARG A 46 0.04 6.82 22.84
C ARG A 46 0.14 5.36 23.27
N GLY A 47 0.24 5.09 24.55
CA GLY A 47 0.31 3.73 25.10
C GLY A 47 -0.96 2.89 24.90
N ASN A 48 -2.08 3.54 24.55
CA ASN A 48 -3.36 2.90 24.29
C ASN A 48 -3.61 2.69 22.77
N LEU A 49 -2.70 3.18 21.92
CA LEU A 49 -2.81 3.13 20.47
C LEU A 49 -1.94 2.01 19.92
N ASP A 50 -2.39 1.43 18.82
CA ASP A 50 -1.62 0.40 18.10
C ASP A 50 -0.79 1.04 16.94
N ALA A 51 -1.21 2.23 16.43
CA ALA A 51 -0.44 3.10 15.54
C ALA A 51 -0.90 4.55 15.63
N ILE A 52 -0.06 5.45 15.13
CA ILE A 52 -0.31 6.90 15.11
C ILE A 52 -0.17 7.41 13.67
N VAL A 53 -1.10 8.25 13.22
CA VAL A 53 -1.04 8.96 11.95
C VAL A 53 -0.97 10.45 12.21
N LEU A 54 0.03 11.10 11.66
CA LEU A 54 0.27 12.54 11.79
C LEU A 54 0.21 13.22 10.42
N GLY A 55 -0.30 14.44 10.40
CA GLY A 55 -0.18 15.32 9.23
C GLY A 55 1.16 16.03 9.16
N ASP A 56 1.47 16.60 8.00
CA ASP A 56 2.71 17.31 7.69
C ASP A 56 2.92 18.63 8.50
N GLU A 57 1.88 19.11 9.16
CA GLU A 57 1.98 20.28 10.05
C GLU A 57 2.59 19.97 11.43
N VAL A 58 2.77 18.69 11.75
CA VAL A 58 3.32 18.24 13.03
C VAL A 58 4.82 18.08 12.92
N ASP A 59 5.59 18.75 13.78
CA ASP A 59 7.04 18.57 13.82
C ASP A 59 7.40 17.17 14.38
N PRO A 60 8.01 16.29 13.56
CA PRO A 60 8.35 14.93 13.97
C PRO A 60 9.42 14.87 15.08
N VAL A 61 10.14 15.95 15.37
CA VAL A 61 11.11 16.03 16.46
C VAL A 61 10.43 15.89 17.84
N LEU A 62 9.11 16.13 17.91
CA LEU A 62 8.34 15.96 19.15
C LEU A 62 8.08 14.48 19.49
N LEU A 63 8.47 13.54 18.65
CA LEU A 63 8.16 12.12 18.78
C LEU A 63 9.29 11.31 19.46
N GLU A 64 9.97 11.88 20.43
CA GLU A 64 11.02 11.18 21.19
C GLU A 64 10.42 10.21 22.21
N GLY A 65 10.91 8.96 22.22
CA GLY A 65 10.56 7.94 23.20
C GLY A 65 9.98 6.66 22.60
N ASP A 66 9.60 5.75 23.48
CA ASP A 66 8.97 4.48 23.11
C ASP A 66 7.52 4.75 22.68
N SER A 67 7.26 4.58 21.39
CA SER A 67 5.96 4.88 20.79
C SER A 67 5.54 3.75 19.82
N PRO A 68 4.22 3.58 19.61
CA PRO A 68 3.76 2.72 18.51
C PRO A 68 4.27 3.26 17.15
N PRO A 69 4.20 2.47 16.08
CA PRO A 69 4.55 2.93 14.74
C PRO A 69 3.86 4.25 14.40
N VAL A 70 4.63 5.21 13.91
CA VAL A 70 4.14 6.53 13.52
C VAL A 70 4.16 6.63 12.01
N ILE A 71 3.00 6.89 11.42
CA ILE A 71 2.84 7.12 10.01
C ILE A 71 2.67 8.63 9.79
N TYR A 72 3.59 9.21 9.05
CA TYR A 72 3.62 10.63 8.75
C TYR A 72 3.11 10.87 7.33
N LEU A 73 1.97 11.54 7.22
CA LEU A 73 1.38 11.89 5.93
C LEU A 73 2.07 13.15 5.41
N CYS A 74 2.84 13.01 4.34
CA CYS A 74 3.62 14.09 3.74
C CYS A 74 3.13 14.46 2.34
N ASP A 75 3.51 15.66 1.90
CA ASP A 75 3.24 16.20 0.57
C ASP A 75 4.49 16.02 -0.31
N GLY A 76 4.65 14.83 -0.92
CA GLY A 76 5.74 14.56 -1.85
C GLY A 76 7.13 14.40 -1.20
N GLU A 77 8.17 14.71 -1.98
CA GLU A 77 9.58 14.46 -1.67
C GLU A 77 10.16 15.47 -0.65
N GLU A 78 9.71 15.49 0.58
CA GLU A 78 10.46 16.19 1.62
C GLU A 78 11.57 15.29 2.18
N ASN A 79 12.72 15.92 2.53
CA ASN A 79 13.94 15.29 3.01
C ASN A 79 13.70 14.31 4.18
N LEU A 80 13.53 13.06 3.85
CA LEU A 80 13.15 11.96 4.74
C LEU A 80 14.33 11.39 5.53
N ASP A 81 15.56 11.84 5.24
CA ASP A 81 16.81 11.26 5.76
C ASP A 81 17.01 11.41 7.28
N VAL A 82 16.25 12.29 7.95
CA VAL A 82 16.49 12.63 9.36
C VAL A 82 15.84 11.67 10.35
N LEU A 83 14.83 10.90 9.93
CA LEU A 83 14.01 10.08 10.81
C LEU A 83 14.02 8.59 10.47
N GLU A 84 14.78 8.16 9.49
CA GLU A 84 14.97 6.74 9.20
C GLU A 84 15.55 6.03 10.43
N GLY A 85 14.83 5.02 10.91
CA GLY A 85 15.26 4.18 12.04
C GLY A 85 14.55 4.44 13.37
N LYS A 86 13.67 5.45 13.48
CA LYS A 86 12.93 5.76 14.72
C LYS A 86 11.49 5.19 14.79
N GLY A 87 11.12 4.27 13.89
CA GLY A 87 9.73 3.76 13.83
C GLY A 87 8.75 4.77 13.23
N VAL A 88 9.27 5.73 12.47
CA VAL A 88 8.49 6.71 11.71
C VAL A 88 8.48 6.30 10.23
N PHE A 89 7.30 6.25 9.63
CA PHE A 89 7.09 5.84 8.25
C PHE A 89 6.40 6.98 7.50
N PHE A 90 6.94 7.32 6.35
CA PHE A 90 6.44 8.42 5.54
C PHE A 90 5.54 7.90 4.43
N VAL A 91 4.40 8.53 4.28
CA VAL A 91 3.37 8.11 3.33
C VAL A 91 2.84 9.34 2.61
N ASP A 92 2.82 9.29 1.28
CA ASP A 92 2.24 10.37 0.47
C ASP A 92 0.72 10.49 0.75
N LYS A 93 0.29 11.67 1.21
CA LYS A 93 -1.10 11.95 1.56
C LYS A 93 -2.05 11.99 0.35
N TYR A 94 -1.53 12.16 -0.86
CA TYR A 94 -2.33 12.24 -2.10
C TYR A 94 -2.54 10.90 -2.80
N GLN A 95 -2.00 9.83 -2.26
CA GLN A 95 -2.30 8.50 -2.80
C GLN A 95 -3.71 8.01 -2.40
N GLU A 96 -4.14 6.90 -3.00
CA GLU A 96 -5.42 6.27 -2.67
C GLU A 96 -5.46 5.88 -1.18
N VAL A 97 -6.56 6.18 -0.47
CA VAL A 97 -6.72 5.85 0.96
C VAL A 97 -6.48 4.37 1.25
N ASN A 98 -6.85 3.48 0.33
CA ASN A 98 -6.59 2.04 0.47
C ASN A 98 -5.08 1.74 0.62
N LYS A 99 -4.23 2.42 -0.15
CA LYS A 99 -2.77 2.24 -0.06
C LYS A 99 -2.23 2.76 1.26
N ILE A 100 -2.74 3.91 1.73
CA ILE A 100 -2.37 4.46 3.04
C ILE A 100 -2.72 3.47 4.15
N VAL A 101 -3.93 2.90 4.11
CA VAL A 101 -4.37 1.90 5.11
C VAL A 101 -3.54 0.63 5.03
N ASP A 102 -3.24 0.14 3.82
CA ASP A 102 -2.40 -1.05 3.63
C ASP A 102 -1.00 -0.84 4.23
N GLU A 103 -0.41 0.34 4.07
CA GLU A 103 0.88 0.69 4.67
C GLU A 103 0.80 0.78 6.20
N ILE A 104 -0.25 1.42 6.74
CA ILE A 104 -0.48 1.47 8.18
C ILE A 104 -0.55 0.05 8.78
N LEU A 105 -1.35 -0.82 8.19
CA LEU A 105 -1.54 -2.19 8.67
C LEU A 105 -0.26 -3.02 8.53
N MET A 106 0.50 -2.82 7.45
CA MET A 106 1.79 -3.48 7.25
C MET A 106 2.80 -3.12 8.35
N GLN A 107 2.84 -1.86 8.78
CA GLN A 107 3.76 -1.40 9.83
C GLN A 107 3.40 -1.94 11.22
N ILE A 108 2.12 -2.21 11.46
CA ILE A 108 1.65 -2.81 12.72
C ILE A 108 1.93 -4.32 12.76
N GLY A 109 2.31 -4.93 11.63
CA GLY A 109 2.53 -6.37 11.52
C GLY A 109 1.24 -7.19 11.59
N GLU A 110 0.08 -6.56 11.41
CA GLU A 110 -1.18 -7.28 11.29
C GLU A 110 -1.38 -7.78 9.86
N GLU A 111 -1.53 -9.09 9.69
CA GLU A 111 -2.00 -9.65 8.42
C GLU A 111 -3.40 -9.12 8.15
N ILE A 112 -3.55 -8.44 7.02
CA ILE A 112 -4.84 -7.96 6.54
C ILE A 112 -5.72 -9.16 6.25
N LYS A 113 -6.57 -9.54 7.21
CA LYS A 113 -7.67 -10.45 6.94
C LYS A 113 -8.79 -9.65 6.28
N TYR A 114 -8.70 -9.53 4.98
CA TYR A 114 -9.75 -8.92 4.17
C TYR A 114 -11.08 -9.67 4.37
N GLY A 115 -11.92 -9.14 5.24
CA GLY A 115 -13.34 -9.46 5.29
C GLY A 115 -14.05 -8.69 4.19
N SER A 116 -14.41 -9.37 3.14
CA SER A 116 -15.49 -9.16 2.16
C SER A 116 -16.02 -7.74 1.88
N CYS A 117 -15.19 -6.72 1.79
CA CYS A 117 -15.43 -5.63 0.86
C CYS A 117 -14.53 -5.91 -0.34
N ALA A 118 -15.12 -6.42 -1.41
CA ALA A 118 -14.45 -6.85 -2.62
C ALA A 118 -13.80 -5.66 -3.35
N GLY A 119 -12.71 -5.20 -2.80
CA GLY A 119 -11.78 -4.27 -3.37
C GLY A 119 -10.41 -4.90 -3.28
N ASN A 120 -10.14 -5.83 -4.19
CA ASN A 120 -8.81 -6.29 -4.55
C ASN A 120 -7.83 -6.53 -3.38
N LEU A 121 -7.76 -7.77 -2.92
CA LEU A 121 -6.47 -8.37 -2.62
C LEU A 121 -5.54 -7.98 -3.77
N LYS A 122 -4.80 -6.89 -3.62
CA LYS A 122 -3.68 -6.62 -4.51
C LYS A 122 -2.60 -7.65 -4.18
N LYS A 123 -2.78 -8.92 -4.60
CA LYS A 123 -1.63 -9.70 -5.00
C LYS A 123 -0.85 -8.74 -5.86
N LYS A 124 0.37 -8.45 -5.46
CA LYS A 124 1.26 -7.53 -6.18
C LYS A 124 1.33 -8.03 -7.62
N MET A 125 0.47 -7.48 -8.48
CA MET A 125 0.43 -7.85 -9.88
C MET A 125 1.66 -7.22 -10.51
N GLN A 126 2.55 -8.06 -11.02
CA GLN A 126 3.70 -7.62 -11.79
C GLN A 126 3.34 -7.73 -13.27
N ILE A 127 3.58 -6.67 -14.01
CA ILE A 127 3.37 -6.64 -15.45
C ILE A 127 4.74 -6.64 -16.13
N PHE A 128 4.99 -7.65 -16.94
CA PHE A 128 6.19 -7.75 -17.75
C PHE A 128 5.82 -7.46 -19.22
N GLY A 129 6.42 -6.43 -19.79
CA GLY A 129 6.29 -6.13 -21.21
C GLY A 129 7.44 -6.75 -22.00
N VAL A 130 7.14 -7.62 -22.96
CA VAL A 130 8.11 -8.13 -23.91
C VAL A 130 7.92 -7.42 -25.23
N TYR A 131 8.91 -6.62 -25.64
CA TYR A 131 8.86 -5.82 -26.86
C TYR A 131 10.13 -5.99 -27.66
N ALA A 132 10.00 -6.15 -28.97
CA ALA A 132 11.11 -6.17 -29.91
C ALA A 132 11.05 -4.94 -30.83
N LEU A 133 12.20 -4.28 -31.04
CA LEU A 133 12.32 -3.11 -31.92
C LEU A 133 12.21 -3.43 -33.41
N ALA A 134 12.38 -4.70 -33.78
CA ALA A 134 12.22 -5.21 -35.11
C ALA A 134 11.50 -6.56 -35.06
N GLU A 135 10.96 -7.01 -36.19
CA GLU A 135 10.41 -8.36 -36.30
C GLU A 135 11.45 -9.37 -35.83
N ASN A 136 11.17 -10.07 -34.77
CA ASN A 136 12.07 -11.03 -34.15
C ASN A 136 11.30 -12.32 -33.82
N GLU A 137 11.64 -13.38 -34.54
CA GLU A 137 11.02 -14.70 -34.36
C GLU A 137 11.19 -15.26 -32.96
N MET A 138 12.18 -14.77 -32.18
CA MET A 138 12.44 -15.22 -30.80
C MET A 138 11.60 -14.51 -29.76
N GLN A 139 10.86 -13.47 -30.09
CA GLN A 139 10.06 -12.70 -29.13
C GLN A 139 8.97 -13.55 -28.48
N LEU A 140 8.19 -14.26 -29.28
CA LEU A 140 7.12 -15.12 -28.79
C LEU A 140 7.64 -16.32 -27.99
N PRO A 141 8.62 -17.12 -28.48
CA PRO A 141 9.23 -18.19 -27.69
C PRO A 141 9.78 -17.70 -26.35
N PHE A 142 10.43 -16.53 -26.32
CA PHE A 142 10.92 -15.93 -25.08
C PHE A 142 9.77 -15.60 -24.12
N ALA A 143 8.71 -14.94 -24.58
CA ALA A 143 7.58 -14.57 -23.76
C ALA A 143 6.85 -15.79 -23.16
N VAL A 144 6.65 -16.83 -23.97
CA VAL A 144 6.05 -18.11 -23.55
C VAL A 144 6.92 -18.82 -22.51
N THR A 145 8.23 -18.89 -22.76
CA THR A 145 9.17 -19.51 -21.82
C THR A 145 9.21 -18.77 -20.48
N LEU A 146 9.25 -17.43 -20.53
CA LEU A 146 9.19 -16.60 -19.32
C LEU A 146 7.89 -16.82 -18.54
N ALA A 147 6.75 -16.84 -19.24
CA ALA A 147 5.46 -17.11 -18.64
C ALA A 147 5.40 -18.52 -18.01
N SER A 148 5.98 -19.54 -18.68
CA SER A 148 6.06 -20.90 -18.14
C SER A 148 6.87 -20.97 -16.86
N ILE A 149 8.06 -20.36 -16.83
CA ILE A 149 8.92 -20.33 -15.63
C ILE A 149 8.21 -19.63 -14.46
N LEU A 150 7.56 -18.49 -14.73
CA LEU A 150 6.84 -17.75 -13.71
C LEU A 150 5.61 -18.53 -13.20
N SER A 151 4.97 -19.33 -14.05
CA SER A 151 3.77 -20.10 -13.71
C SER A 151 4.04 -21.24 -12.72
N GLU A 152 5.28 -21.64 -12.53
CA GLU A 152 5.66 -22.65 -11.51
C GLU A 152 5.39 -22.16 -10.08
N LYS A 153 5.39 -20.84 -9.86
CA LYS A 153 5.25 -20.25 -8.51
C LYS A 153 4.05 -19.32 -8.38
N GLU A 154 3.63 -18.70 -9.49
CA GLU A 154 2.60 -17.67 -9.49
C GLU A 154 1.55 -17.92 -10.58
N ARG A 155 0.37 -17.28 -10.45
CA ARG A 155 -0.62 -17.29 -11.54
C ARG A 155 -0.19 -16.31 -12.62
N VAL A 156 0.02 -16.78 -13.83
CA VAL A 156 0.46 -15.96 -14.97
C VAL A 156 -0.67 -15.85 -15.99
N LEU A 157 -0.92 -14.62 -16.47
CA LEU A 157 -1.74 -14.34 -17.63
C LEU A 157 -0.83 -13.81 -18.72
N LEU A 158 -0.71 -14.55 -19.83
CA LEU A 158 -0.03 -14.11 -21.03
C LEU A 158 -1.03 -13.43 -21.96
N LEU A 159 -0.80 -12.16 -22.26
CA LEU A 159 -1.58 -11.39 -23.23
C LEU A 159 -0.73 -11.14 -24.47
N ASP A 160 -1.22 -11.62 -25.60
CA ASP A 160 -0.62 -11.36 -26.90
C ASP A 160 -1.40 -10.22 -27.57
N LEU A 161 -0.70 -9.14 -27.88
CA LEU A 161 -1.25 -7.94 -28.49
C LEU A 161 -0.87 -7.81 -29.98
N GLN A 162 -0.25 -8.84 -30.58
CA GLN A 162 0.12 -8.86 -31.98
C GLN A 162 -0.98 -9.53 -32.82
N GLU A 163 -1.30 -8.95 -33.95
CA GLU A 163 -2.37 -9.47 -34.85
C GLU A 163 -2.03 -10.87 -35.45
N ASN A 164 -0.74 -11.20 -35.61
CA ASN A 164 -0.30 -12.45 -36.21
C ASN A 164 0.93 -13.05 -35.50
N SER A 165 0.82 -13.26 -34.19
CA SER A 165 1.96 -13.72 -33.40
C SER A 165 2.33 -15.19 -33.53
N GLY A 166 1.42 -16.02 -34.08
CA GLY A 166 1.62 -17.48 -34.14
C GLY A 166 1.41 -18.20 -32.80
N LEU A 167 0.96 -17.50 -31.71
CA LEU A 167 0.73 -18.09 -30.40
C LEU A 167 -0.22 -19.30 -30.46
N THR A 168 -1.28 -19.20 -31.25
CA THR A 168 -2.27 -20.28 -31.42
C THR A 168 -1.65 -21.52 -32.02
N GLN A 169 -0.69 -21.38 -32.96
CA GLN A 169 0.01 -22.51 -33.56
C GLN A 169 0.95 -23.19 -32.56
N LEU A 170 1.68 -22.41 -31.79
CA LEU A 170 2.58 -22.89 -30.73
C LEU A 170 1.86 -23.70 -29.63
N LEU A 171 0.65 -23.29 -29.26
CA LEU A 171 -0.14 -23.98 -28.23
C LEU A 171 -0.81 -25.25 -28.73
N GLN A 172 -1.07 -25.37 -30.03
CA GLN A 172 -1.66 -26.57 -30.64
C GLN A 172 -0.67 -27.71 -30.80
N GLU A 173 0.62 -27.43 -30.95
CA GLU A 173 1.67 -28.46 -31.07
C GLU A 173 2.00 -29.18 -29.76
N HIS A 174 1.51 -28.69 -28.64
CA HIS A 174 1.76 -29.24 -27.28
C HIS A 174 0.51 -29.80 -26.58
N SER A 175 -0.58 -29.97 -27.31
CA SER A 175 -1.82 -30.65 -26.84
C SER A 175 -1.91 -32.04 -27.41
#